data_f0ec411ef52dd13f30a7dce8a895ae34
#
_entry.id   f0ec411ef52dd13f30a7dce8a895ae34
#
_cell.length_a   1.000
_cell.length_b   1.000
_cell.length_c   1.000
_cell.angle_alpha   90.00
_cell.angle_beta   90.00
_cell.angle_gamma   90.00
#
_symmetry.space_group_name_H-M   'P 1'
#
loop_
_entity.id
_entity.type
_entity.pdbx_description
1 polymer ?
#
loop_
_entity_poly.entity_id
_entity_poly.type
_entity_poly.pdbx_seq_one_letter_code
_entity_poly.pdbx_strand_id
1 'polypeptide(L)'
;MIRTVVCEKEGCSGNTFFIETQGNNLVLTCEHCKSKYEFDISYYDFIILSNCSKCNNDTFKVFRDTEKEGIYAKCVECGSTPEKIYIDSDGIQVSYEVKLLNDIKELMYQLDQRICNLEVKLQDLEGSQGILEESLAYINRYLVEKN
;
A
#
# COMPACT_ATOMS: atom_id res chain seq x y z
N MET A 1 -21.70 2.96 1.65
CA MET A 1 -22.63 3.96 1.04
C MET A 1 -21.80 5.11 0.46
N ILE A 2 -21.99 5.43 -0.83
CA ILE A 2 -21.22 6.49 -1.51
C ILE A 2 -21.95 7.83 -1.34
N ARG A 3 -21.25 8.84 -0.84
CA ARG A 3 -21.76 10.21 -0.68
C ARG A 3 -20.92 11.20 -1.46
N THR A 4 -21.54 12.24 -2.01
CA THR A 4 -20.82 13.35 -2.63
C THR A 4 -20.17 14.20 -1.54
N VAL A 5 -18.91 14.54 -1.74
CA VAL A 5 -18.21 15.51 -0.88
C VAL A 5 -18.71 16.90 -1.22
N VAL A 6 -19.11 17.64 -0.21
CA VAL A 6 -19.57 19.04 -0.30
C VAL A 6 -18.63 19.88 0.55
N CYS A 7 -18.40 21.13 0.14
CA CYS A 7 -17.58 22.07 0.89
C CYS A 7 -18.18 22.29 2.29
N GLU A 8 -17.37 22.13 3.34
CA GLU A 8 -17.78 22.24 4.74
C GLU A 8 -17.70 23.68 5.26
N LYS A 9 -17.22 24.62 4.44
CA LYS A 9 -17.13 26.02 4.84
C LYS A 9 -18.54 26.62 4.99
N GLU A 10 -18.78 27.28 6.10
CA GLU A 10 -20.04 27.99 6.37
C GLU A 10 -20.41 28.94 5.22
N GLY A 11 -21.64 28.81 4.70
CA GLY A 11 -22.12 29.60 3.57
C GLY A 11 -21.65 29.13 2.18
N CYS A 12 -20.92 28.01 2.08
CA CYS A 12 -20.53 27.43 0.80
C CYS A 12 -21.20 26.05 0.58
N SER A 13 -21.89 25.89 -0.53
CA SER A 13 -22.49 24.61 -0.95
C SER A 13 -21.79 23.99 -2.16
N GLY A 14 -20.53 24.39 -2.42
CA GLY A 14 -19.74 23.88 -3.56
C GLY A 14 -19.49 22.39 -3.46
N ASN A 15 -19.62 21.68 -4.59
CA ASN A 15 -19.36 20.23 -4.70
C ASN A 15 -18.36 19.89 -5.81
N THR A 16 -17.67 20.90 -6.33
CA THR A 16 -16.61 20.81 -7.34
C THR A 16 -15.29 21.27 -6.74
N PHE A 17 -14.23 20.52 -7.02
CA PHE A 17 -12.93 20.71 -6.40
C PHE A 17 -11.81 20.57 -7.44
N PHE A 18 -10.77 21.38 -7.25
CA PHE A 18 -9.45 21.08 -7.79
C PHE A 18 -8.82 19.99 -6.92
N ILE A 19 -8.16 19.02 -7.53
CA ILE A 19 -7.48 17.94 -6.83
C ILE A 19 -5.97 18.03 -7.06
N GLU A 20 -5.19 17.81 -6.02
CA GLU A 20 -3.73 17.83 -6.08
C GLU A 20 -3.18 16.80 -5.10
N THR A 21 -2.18 16.03 -5.53
CA THR A 21 -1.44 15.14 -4.62
C THR A 21 -0.21 15.88 -4.09
N GLN A 22 -0.12 16.07 -2.78
CA GLN A 22 1.01 16.68 -2.09
C GLN A 22 1.61 15.69 -1.10
N GLY A 23 2.72 15.05 -1.47
CA GLY A 23 3.30 13.97 -0.68
C GLY A 23 2.28 12.82 -0.49
N ASN A 24 1.97 12.53 0.77
CA ASN A 24 1.02 11.48 1.14
C ASN A 24 -0.44 11.97 1.29
N ASN A 25 -0.69 13.22 0.95
CA ASN A 25 -2.01 13.82 1.10
C ASN A 25 -2.64 14.15 -0.26
N LEU A 26 -3.95 13.87 -0.37
CA LEU A 26 -4.80 14.38 -1.42
C LEU A 26 -5.41 15.70 -0.95
N VAL A 27 -5.07 16.78 -1.61
CA VAL A 27 -5.58 18.12 -1.31
C VAL A 27 -6.75 18.44 -2.24
N LEU A 28 -7.91 18.71 -1.67
CA LEU A 28 -9.10 19.17 -2.37
C LEU A 28 -9.26 20.68 -2.14
N THR A 29 -9.24 21.47 -3.21
CA THR A 29 -9.50 22.91 -3.14
C THR A 29 -10.87 23.20 -3.73
N CYS A 30 -11.78 23.71 -2.92
CA CYS A 30 -13.12 24.06 -3.40
C CYS A 30 -13.06 25.12 -4.50
N GLU A 31 -13.72 24.88 -5.63
CA GLU A 31 -13.75 25.81 -6.75
C GLU A 31 -14.38 27.16 -6.35
N HIS A 32 -15.45 27.15 -5.55
CA HIS A 32 -16.18 28.38 -5.20
C HIS A 32 -15.50 29.24 -4.16
N CYS A 33 -15.10 28.66 -3.01
CA CYS A 33 -14.59 29.44 -1.87
C CYS A 33 -13.10 29.29 -1.63
N LYS A 34 -12.40 28.45 -2.43
CA LYS A 34 -10.96 28.17 -2.34
C LYS A 34 -10.51 27.57 -1.00
N SER A 35 -11.43 27.10 -0.16
CA SER A 35 -11.07 26.35 1.05
C SER A 35 -10.43 25.03 0.68
N LYS A 36 -9.41 24.61 1.47
CA LYS A 36 -8.64 23.39 1.24
C LYS A 36 -9.01 22.34 2.27
N TYR A 37 -9.07 21.08 1.82
CA TYR A 37 -9.30 19.89 2.63
C TYR A 37 -8.24 18.88 2.30
N GLU A 38 -7.66 18.25 3.31
CA GLU A 38 -6.59 17.27 3.14
C GLU A 38 -7.09 15.89 3.57
N PHE A 39 -6.79 14.88 2.76
CA PHE A 39 -7.09 13.48 3.04
C PHE A 39 -5.80 12.68 2.97
N ASP A 40 -5.51 11.91 4.00
CA ASP A 40 -4.38 10.98 4.01
C ASP A 40 -4.59 9.87 2.98
N ILE A 41 -3.66 9.74 2.05
CA ILE A 41 -3.59 8.70 1.03
C ILE A 41 -2.29 7.90 1.12
N SER A 42 -1.61 7.94 2.26
CA SER A 42 -0.30 7.29 2.47
C SER A 42 -0.30 5.78 2.22
N TYR A 43 -1.47 5.13 2.29
CA TYR A 43 -1.64 3.70 1.98
C TYR A 43 -1.88 3.42 0.48
N TYR A 44 -1.87 4.45 -0.37
CA TYR A 44 -1.92 4.30 -1.83
C TYR A 44 -0.57 4.64 -2.44
N ASP A 45 -0.05 3.74 -3.25
CA ASP A 45 1.23 3.90 -3.96
C ASP A 45 1.06 4.58 -5.34
N PHE A 46 0.24 5.61 -5.41
CA PHE A 46 0.02 6.34 -6.66
C PHE A 46 -0.23 7.82 -6.43
N ILE A 47 0.10 8.62 -7.43
CA ILE A 47 -0.23 10.04 -7.54
C ILE A 47 -1.45 10.19 -8.43
N ILE A 48 -2.36 11.08 -8.09
CA ILE A 48 -3.51 11.44 -8.92
C ILE A 48 -3.15 12.70 -9.71
N LEU A 49 -3.34 12.67 -11.03
CA LEU A 49 -3.18 13.87 -11.85
C LEU A 49 -4.21 14.93 -11.50
N SER A 50 -3.77 16.18 -11.43
CA SER A 50 -4.60 17.34 -11.09
C SER A 50 -5.52 17.79 -12.25
N ASN A 51 -5.29 17.28 -13.45
CA ASN A 51 -6.11 17.56 -14.62
C ASN A 51 -6.59 16.26 -15.29
N CYS A 52 -7.71 16.34 -15.98
CA CYS A 52 -8.28 15.20 -16.68
C CYS A 52 -7.47 14.90 -17.96
N SER A 53 -6.93 13.69 -18.09
CA SER A 53 -6.16 13.25 -19.27
C SER A 53 -6.98 13.19 -20.55
N LYS A 54 -8.33 13.16 -20.47
CA LYS A 54 -9.21 13.10 -21.65
C LYS A 54 -9.65 14.46 -22.18
N CYS A 55 -9.98 15.41 -21.31
CA CYS A 55 -10.51 16.71 -21.72
C CYS A 55 -9.74 17.90 -21.15
N ASN A 56 -8.66 17.65 -20.42
CA ASN A 56 -7.79 18.64 -19.79
C ASN A 56 -8.48 19.58 -18.78
N ASN A 57 -9.70 19.24 -18.35
CA ASN A 57 -10.39 19.96 -17.29
C ASN A 57 -9.74 19.69 -15.93
N ASP A 58 -9.69 20.70 -15.07
CA ASP A 58 -9.02 20.69 -13.76
C ASP A 58 -9.98 20.55 -12.57
N THR A 59 -11.30 20.48 -12.83
CA THR A 59 -12.32 20.39 -11.80
C THR A 59 -12.97 19.02 -11.75
N PHE A 60 -13.19 18.53 -10.54
CA PHE A 60 -13.70 17.19 -10.27
C PHE A 60 -14.81 17.21 -9.21
N LYS A 61 -15.78 16.31 -9.35
CA LYS A 61 -16.67 15.91 -8.27
C LYS A 61 -16.02 14.79 -7.49
N VAL A 62 -16.04 14.91 -6.16
CA VAL A 62 -15.44 13.94 -5.27
C VAL A 62 -16.54 13.19 -4.50
N PHE A 63 -16.35 11.89 -4.36
CA PHE A 63 -17.26 10.99 -3.66
C PHE A 63 -16.48 10.23 -2.59
N ARG A 64 -17.08 10.05 -1.43
CA ARG A 64 -16.53 9.26 -0.33
C ARG A 64 -17.42 8.04 -0.08
N ASP A 65 -16.83 6.86 -0.04
CA ASP A 65 -17.49 5.66 0.44
C ASP A 65 -17.26 5.53 1.95
N THR A 66 -18.33 5.62 2.72
CA THR A 66 -18.27 5.56 4.19
C THR A 66 -18.05 4.16 4.74
N GLU A 67 -18.20 3.11 3.93
CA GLU A 67 -17.99 1.71 4.34
C GLU A 67 -16.59 1.22 4.04
N LYS A 68 -16.00 1.68 2.92
CA LYS A 68 -14.68 1.25 2.46
C LYS A 68 -13.58 2.28 2.67
N GLU A 69 -13.90 3.42 3.29
CA GLU A 69 -13.00 4.57 3.48
C GLU A 69 -12.33 5.05 2.18
N GLY A 70 -12.95 4.73 1.03
CA GLY A 70 -12.44 5.05 -0.29
C GLY A 70 -12.88 6.44 -0.77
N ILE A 71 -11.98 7.15 -1.48
CA ILE A 71 -12.26 8.41 -2.15
C ILE A 71 -12.24 8.19 -3.65
N TYR A 72 -13.28 8.69 -4.34
CA TYR A 72 -13.42 8.60 -5.79
C TYR A 72 -13.62 10.01 -6.37
N ALA A 73 -12.98 10.28 -7.49
CA ALA A 73 -13.17 11.54 -8.19
C ALA A 73 -13.64 11.28 -9.64
N LYS A 74 -14.46 12.20 -10.16
CA LYS A 74 -14.91 12.21 -11.57
C LYS A 74 -14.80 13.61 -12.13
N CYS A 75 -14.23 13.73 -13.30
CA CYS A 75 -14.17 14.98 -14.05
C CYS A 75 -15.59 15.54 -14.26
N VAL A 76 -15.76 16.84 -14.03
CA VAL A 76 -17.06 17.51 -14.18
C VAL A 76 -17.53 17.51 -15.62
N GLU A 77 -16.60 17.69 -16.58
CA GLU A 77 -16.90 17.80 -17.99
C GLU A 77 -17.20 16.45 -18.67
N CYS A 78 -16.26 15.49 -18.56
CA CYS A 78 -16.37 14.22 -19.31
C CYS A 78 -16.74 13.00 -18.44
N GLY A 79 -16.86 13.17 -17.11
CA GLY A 79 -17.19 12.09 -16.19
C GLY A 79 -16.08 11.05 -15.99
N SER A 80 -14.92 11.18 -16.63
CA SER A 80 -13.80 10.25 -16.47
C SER A 80 -13.16 10.38 -15.09
N THR A 81 -12.61 9.28 -14.58
CA THR A 81 -11.78 9.30 -13.38
C THR A 81 -10.44 9.95 -13.70
N PRO A 82 -9.81 10.68 -12.73
CA PRO A 82 -8.45 11.17 -12.90
C PRO A 82 -7.48 10.01 -13.08
N GLU A 83 -6.44 10.23 -13.87
CA GLU A 83 -5.42 9.23 -14.11
C GLU A 83 -4.53 9.05 -12.89
N LYS A 84 -4.18 7.80 -12.59
CA LYS A 84 -3.27 7.43 -11.52
C LYS A 84 -1.89 7.20 -12.11
N ILE A 85 -0.89 7.82 -11.50
CA ILE A 85 0.52 7.65 -11.86
C ILE A 85 1.17 6.80 -10.78
N TYR A 86 1.84 5.73 -11.17
CA TYR A 86 2.61 4.87 -10.28
C TYR A 86 4.08 5.25 -10.36
N ILE A 87 4.75 5.26 -9.23
CA ILE A 87 6.17 5.61 -9.10
C ILE A 87 6.86 4.41 -8.45
N ASP A 88 8.02 4.02 -8.97
CA ASP A 88 8.84 2.97 -8.36
C ASP A 88 9.71 3.52 -7.21
N SER A 89 10.51 2.64 -6.60
CA SER A 89 11.41 2.99 -5.50
C SER A 89 12.48 4.03 -5.89
N ASP A 90 12.78 4.16 -7.17
CA ASP A 90 13.79 5.08 -7.71
C ASP A 90 13.18 6.44 -8.12
N GLY A 91 11.87 6.62 -7.92
CA GLY A 91 11.13 7.83 -8.27
C GLY A 91 10.78 7.95 -9.74
N ILE A 92 10.87 6.85 -10.50
CA ILE A 92 10.57 6.81 -11.94
C ILE A 92 9.10 6.42 -12.14
N GLN A 93 8.44 7.13 -13.05
CA GLN A 93 7.06 6.77 -13.43
C GLN A 93 7.05 5.43 -14.16
N VAL A 94 6.21 4.53 -13.69
CA VAL A 94 6.03 3.18 -14.27
C VAL A 94 4.56 2.89 -14.55
N SER A 95 4.28 1.91 -15.41
CA SER A 95 2.91 1.41 -15.57
C SER A 95 2.48 0.59 -14.33
N TYR A 96 1.17 0.43 -14.16
CA TYR A 96 0.62 -0.39 -13.07
C TYR A 96 1.16 -1.83 -13.10
N GLU A 97 1.27 -2.41 -14.29
CA GLU A 97 1.77 -3.77 -14.50
C GLU A 97 3.23 -3.90 -14.07
N VAL A 98 4.07 -2.90 -14.41
CA VAL A 98 5.49 -2.88 -14.01
C VAL A 98 5.61 -2.71 -12.50
N LYS A 99 4.81 -1.83 -11.89
CA LYS A 99 4.79 -1.69 -10.43
C LYS A 99 4.40 -2.99 -9.75
N LEU A 100 3.29 -3.61 -10.17
CA LEU A 100 2.83 -4.88 -9.62
C LEU A 100 3.91 -5.98 -9.75
N LEU A 101 4.60 -6.05 -10.89
CA LEU A 101 5.68 -7.01 -11.09
C LEU A 101 6.85 -6.76 -10.14
N ASN A 102 7.22 -5.50 -9.90
CA ASN A 102 8.27 -5.14 -8.95
C ASN A 102 7.88 -5.50 -7.51
N ASP A 103 6.65 -5.20 -7.11
CA ASP A 103 6.12 -5.54 -5.77
C ASP A 103 6.12 -7.06 -5.55
N ILE A 104 5.73 -7.86 -6.58
CA ILE A 104 5.79 -9.33 -6.53
C ILE A 104 7.24 -9.82 -6.40
N LYS A 105 8.18 -9.28 -7.16
CA LYS A 105 9.61 -9.65 -7.06
C LYS A 105 10.17 -9.36 -5.67
N GLU A 106 9.85 -8.21 -5.10
CA GLU A 106 10.26 -7.85 -3.74
C GLU A 106 9.72 -8.84 -2.71
N LEU A 107 8.44 -9.18 -2.83
CA LEU A 107 7.78 -10.14 -1.94
C LEU A 107 8.38 -11.55 -2.07
N MET A 108 8.69 -11.99 -3.29
CA MET A 108 9.38 -13.26 -3.54
C MET A 108 10.78 -13.27 -2.91
N TYR A 109 11.54 -12.20 -3.04
CA TYR A 109 12.85 -12.07 -2.42
C TYR A 109 12.79 -12.17 -0.89
N GLN A 110 11.81 -11.49 -0.26
CA GLN A 110 11.60 -11.56 1.18
C GLN A 110 11.21 -12.96 1.64
N LEU A 111 10.38 -13.67 0.87
CA LEU A 111 10.00 -15.05 1.15
C LEU A 111 11.20 -16.00 1.04
N ASP A 112 12.03 -15.84 0.01
CA ASP A 112 13.23 -16.63 -0.18
C ASP A 112 14.21 -16.46 0.98
N GLN A 113 14.43 -15.23 1.43
CA GLN A 113 15.24 -14.96 2.62
C GLN A 113 14.69 -15.62 3.89
N ARG A 114 13.38 -15.63 4.07
CA ARG A 114 12.74 -16.29 5.22
C ARG A 114 12.90 -17.81 5.13
N ILE A 115 12.78 -18.41 3.96
CA ILE A 115 12.99 -19.82 3.74
C ILE A 115 14.44 -20.20 4.08
N CYS A 116 15.42 -19.47 3.55
CA CYS A 116 16.84 -19.66 3.86
C CYS A 116 17.12 -19.63 5.38
N ASN A 117 16.54 -18.65 6.09
CA ASN A 117 16.67 -18.56 7.53
C ASN A 117 16.02 -19.73 8.28
N LEU A 118 14.93 -20.27 7.77
CA LEU A 118 14.28 -21.46 8.34
C LEU A 118 15.10 -22.72 8.10
N GLU A 119 15.69 -22.87 6.92
CA GLU A 119 16.59 -23.99 6.59
C GLU A 119 17.80 -24.04 7.53
N VAL A 120 18.44 -22.88 7.78
CA VAL A 120 19.56 -22.78 8.73
C VAL A 120 19.13 -23.21 10.14
N LYS A 121 17.98 -22.73 10.61
CA LYS A 121 17.44 -23.12 11.94
C LYS A 121 17.11 -24.60 12.02
N LEU A 122 16.65 -25.18 10.93
CA LEU A 122 16.33 -26.61 10.87
C LEU A 122 17.60 -27.46 10.98
N GLN A 123 18.67 -27.07 10.27
CA GLN A 123 19.98 -27.71 10.39
C GLN A 123 20.56 -27.61 11.79
N ASP A 124 20.42 -26.47 12.46
CA ASP A 124 20.86 -26.28 13.86
C ASP A 124 20.08 -27.20 14.82
N LEU A 125 18.77 -27.35 14.60
CA LEU A 125 17.93 -28.25 15.39
C LEU A 125 18.30 -29.74 15.16
N GLU A 126 18.51 -30.15 13.93
CA GLU A 126 18.95 -31.51 13.58
C GLU A 126 20.30 -31.83 14.23
N GLY A 127 21.25 -30.88 14.17
CA GLY A 127 22.55 -31.02 14.86
C GLY A 127 22.40 -31.16 16.37
N SER A 128 21.53 -30.36 17.00
CA SER A 128 21.24 -30.42 18.43
C SER A 128 20.59 -31.75 18.83
N GLN A 129 19.68 -32.25 18.00
CA GLN A 129 19.05 -33.55 18.21
C GLN A 129 20.08 -34.69 18.16
N GLY A 130 21.00 -34.66 17.18
CA GLY A 130 22.07 -35.64 17.08
C GLY A 130 22.95 -35.71 18.34
N ILE A 131 23.34 -34.53 18.88
CA ILE A 131 24.13 -34.45 20.13
C ILE A 131 23.35 -35.03 21.34
N LEU A 132 22.04 -34.78 21.42
CA LEU A 132 21.21 -35.34 22.48
C LEU A 132 21.08 -36.86 22.35
N GLU A 133 20.92 -37.40 21.18
CA GLU A 133 20.84 -38.85 20.91
C GLU A 133 22.16 -39.54 21.32
N GLU A 134 23.31 -38.98 20.91
CA GLU A 134 24.61 -39.51 21.32
C GLU A 134 24.81 -39.46 22.83
N SER A 135 24.40 -38.38 23.48
CA SER A 135 24.49 -38.24 24.92
C SER A 135 23.63 -39.25 25.67
N LEU A 136 22.40 -39.47 25.17
CA LEU A 136 21.51 -40.50 25.73
C LEU A 136 22.07 -41.91 25.54
N ALA A 137 22.65 -42.22 24.38
CA ALA A 137 23.29 -43.50 24.14
C ALA A 137 24.49 -43.75 25.04
N TYR A 138 25.29 -42.70 25.32
CA TYR A 138 26.41 -42.77 26.26
C TYR A 138 25.93 -43.07 27.71
N ILE A 139 24.92 -42.32 28.17
CA ILE A 139 24.35 -42.52 29.51
C ILE A 139 23.78 -43.93 29.67
N ASN A 140 23.06 -44.44 28.69
CA ASN A 140 22.48 -45.78 28.71
C ASN A 140 23.59 -46.84 28.79
N ARG A 141 24.67 -46.73 28.04
CA ARG A 141 25.82 -47.63 28.11
C ARG A 141 26.43 -47.61 29.53
N TYR A 142 26.66 -46.45 30.09
CA TYR A 142 27.23 -46.29 31.41
C TYR A 142 26.37 -46.94 32.52
N LEU A 143 25.03 -46.83 32.39
CA LEU A 143 24.10 -47.42 33.37
C LEU A 143 24.04 -48.97 33.24
N VAL A 144 24.20 -49.52 32.05
CA VAL A 144 24.22 -50.97 31.83
C VAL A 144 25.53 -51.58 32.32
N GLU A 145 26.67 -50.92 32.14
CA GLU A 145 27.98 -51.43 32.62
C GLU A 145 28.16 -51.39 34.14
N LYS A 146 27.35 -50.60 34.88
CA LYS A 146 27.41 -50.51 36.32
C LYS A 146 26.45 -51.44 37.09
N ASN A 147 25.55 -52.11 36.38
CA ASN A 147 24.65 -53.12 36.95
C ASN A 147 25.13 -54.54 36.62
#